data_1c9e51f1ea6900edf47decc2ba864103
#
_entry.id   1c9e51f1ea6900edf47decc2ba864103
#
_cell.length_a   1.000
_cell.length_b   1.000
_cell.length_c   1.000
_cell.angle_alpha   90.00
_cell.angle_beta   90.00
_cell.angle_gamma   90.00
#
_symmetry.space_group_name_H-M   'P 1'
#
loop_
_entity.id
_entity.type
_entity.pdbx_description
1 polymer ?
#
loop_
_entity_poly.entity_id
_entity_poly.type
_entity_poly.pdbx_seq_one_letter_code
_entity_poly.pdbx_strand_id
1 'polypeptide(L)'
;DQSILNTIGSKLCKAILDQGHTLTVRPHYETVKRTPGVLQGLQANFSDHPKFNLILSMSENESLFRSQLLITDWSGISIEYSLGLGKPVIFIDLPPRVRNPKWQELGIEPFESWIRNKVGKIILPDDIDGISEKINEVISQTDQIMTEIKSIREQWVYNLGQTRNVGPKEIIKLLK
;
A
#
# COMPACT_ATOMS: atom_id res chain seq x y z
N ASP A 1 1.44 -15.84 -9.59
CA ASP A 1 1.55 -14.61 -8.82
C ASP A 1 0.18 -14.23 -8.25
N GLN A 2 0.08 -14.15 -6.92
CA GLN A 2 -1.17 -13.89 -6.20
C GLN A 2 -1.31 -12.40 -5.83
N SER A 3 -0.69 -11.49 -6.58
CA SER A 3 -0.87 -10.05 -6.34
C SER A 3 -2.27 -9.57 -6.72
N ILE A 4 -2.70 -8.45 -6.16
CA ILE A 4 -4.00 -7.81 -6.47
C ILE A 4 -4.21 -7.71 -7.98
N LEU A 5 -3.21 -7.22 -8.71
CA LEU A 5 -3.34 -6.98 -10.15
C LEU A 5 -3.57 -8.27 -10.94
N ASN A 6 -2.93 -9.37 -10.53
CA ASN A 6 -3.07 -10.66 -11.20
C ASN A 6 -4.35 -11.43 -10.84
N THR A 7 -4.99 -11.11 -9.72
CA THR A 7 -6.18 -11.81 -9.22
C THR A 7 -7.46 -11.04 -9.49
N ILE A 8 -7.58 -9.86 -8.91
CA ILE A 8 -8.80 -9.05 -8.93
C ILE A 8 -8.61 -7.66 -9.53
N GLY A 9 -7.43 -7.36 -10.11
CA GLY A 9 -7.04 -6.01 -10.53
C GLY A 9 -8.06 -5.31 -11.41
N SER A 10 -8.55 -5.98 -12.47
CA SER A 10 -9.52 -5.38 -13.38
C SER A 10 -10.88 -5.11 -12.70
N LYS A 11 -11.36 -6.05 -11.86
CA LYS A 11 -12.60 -5.89 -11.09
C LYS A 11 -12.47 -4.72 -10.10
N LEU A 12 -11.35 -4.64 -9.39
CA LEU A 12 -11.07 -3.56 -8.45
C LEU A 12 -10.99 -2.19 -9.14
N CYS A 13 -10.27 -2.09 -10.25
CA CYS A 13 -10.19 -0.84 -11.03
C CYS A 13 -11.57 -0.37 -11.47
N LYS A 14 -12.38 -1.29 -12.02
CA LYS A 14 -13.74 -0.98 -12.45
C LYS A 14 -14.59 -0.47 -11.29
N ALA A 15 -14.62 -1.18 -10.16
CA ALA A 15 -15.41 -0.82 -8.99
C ALA A 15 -15.08 0.59 -8.45
N ILE A 16 -13.78 0.95 -8.44
CA ILE A 16 -13.32 2.28 -8.00
C ILE A 16 -13.72 3.38 -9.00
N LEU A 17 -13.52 3.12 -10.29
CA LEU A 17 -13.78 4.11 -11.35
C LEU A 17 -15.27 4.36 -11.56
N ASP A 18 -16.11 3.33 -11.50
CA ASP A 18 -17.57 3.42 -11.63
C ASP A 18 -18.20 4.35 -10.56
N GLN A 19 -17.56 4.46 -9.41
CA GLN A 19 -17.98 5.36 -8.34
C GLN A 19 -17.39 6.78 -8.45
N GLY A 20 -16.68 7.04 -9.53
CA GLY A 20 -16.16 8.36 -9.85
C GLY A 20 -14.88 8.76 -9.09
N HIS A 21 -14.20 7.83 -8.43
CA HIS A 21 -12.88 8.10 -7.85
C HIS A 21 -11.80 8.19 -8.94
N THR A 22 -10.76 8.98 -8.69
CA THR A 22 -9.56 8.96 -9.52
C THR A 22 -8.65 7.83 -9.06
N LEU A 23 -8.23 6.98 -9.97
CA LEU A 23 -7.40 5.83 -9.71
C LEU A 23 -6.05 5.94 -10.41
N THR A 24 -4.98 5.80 -9.65
CA THR A 24 -3.63 5.61 -10.17
C THR A 24 -3.12 4.22 -9.81
N VAL A 25 -2.86 3.41 -10.82
CA VAL A 25 -2.27 2.08 -10.67
C VAL A 25 -0.76 2.19 -10.81
N ARG A 26 -0.03 1.70 -9.79
CA ARG A 26 1.43 1.61 -9.77
C ARG A 26 1.84 0.16 -9.56
N PRO A 27 2.11 -0.60 -10.61
CA PRO A 27 2.49 -2.00 -10.49
C PRO A 27 3.89 -2.11 -9.87
N HIS A 28 4.11 -3.17 -9.10
CA HIS A 28 5.46 -3.52 -8.65
C HIS A 28 6.34 -3.87 -9.86
N TYR A 29 7.65 -3.59 -9.78
CA TYR A 29 8.60 -3.89 -10.85
C TYR A 29 8.53 -5.35 -11.35
N GLU A 30 8.38 -6.31 -10.44
CA GLU A 30 8.24 -7.72 -10.79
C GLU A 30 6.98 -8.00 -11.61
N THR A 31 5.87 -7.29 -11.35
CA THR A 31 4.64 -7.42 -12.15
C THR A 31 4.86 -6.90 -13.58
N VAL A 32 5.54 -5.76 -13.71
CA VAL A 32 5.91 -5.21 -15.04
C VAL A 32 6.74 -6.20 -15.83
N LYS A 33 7.68 -6.87 -15.17
CA LYS A 33 8.64 -7.79 -15.81
C LYS A 33 8.04 -9.17 -16.10
N ARG A 34 7.27 -9.72 -15.15
CA ARG A 34 6.85 -11.13 -15.21
C ARG A 34 5.46 -11.33 -15.77
N THR A 35 4.57 -10.37 -15.60
CA THR A 35 3.16 -10.48 -16.03
C THR A 35 2.69 -9.23 -16.79
N PRO A 36 3.40 -8.79 -17.86
CA PRO A 36 3.07 -7.57 -18.61
C PRO A 36 1.66 -7.64 -19.23
N GLY A 37 1.14 -8.84 -19.54
CA GLY A 37 -0.21 -9.02 -20.09
C GLY A 37 -1.32 -8.47 -19.18
N VAL A 38 -1.14 -8.52 -17.86
CA VAL A 38 -2.11 -7.94 -16.91
C VAL A 38 -2.18 -6.42 -17.08
N LEU A 39 -1.04 -5.78 -17.26
CA LEU A 39 -0.97 -4.32 -17.44
C LEU A 39 -1.53 -3.90 -18.80
N GLN A 40 -1.26 -4.69 -19.84
CA GLN A 40 -1.85 -4.49 -21.17
C GLN A 40 -3.38 -4.60 -21.10
N GLY A 41 -3.91 -5.59 -20.36
CA GLY A 41 -5.34 -5.76 -20.12
C GLY A 41 -5.96 -4.55 -19.39
N LEU A 42 -5.32 -4.04 -18.34
CA LEU A 42 -5.78 -2.84 -17.64
C LEU A 42 -5.76 -1.62 -18.56
N GLN A 43 -4.72 -1.46 -19.36
CA GLN A 43 -4.61 -0.37 -20.31
C GLN A 43 -5.68 -0.44 -21.39
N ALA A 44 -5.92 -1.63 -21.97
CA ALA A 44 -6.96 -1.84 -22.95
C ALA A 44 -8.38 -1.55 -22.41
N ASN A 45 -8.62 -1.87 -21.15
CA ASN A 45 -9.95 -1.70 -20.56
C ASN A 45 -10.21 -0.28 -20.03
N PHE A 46 -9.19 0.47 -19.64
CA PHE A 46 -9.37 1.71 -18.88
C PHE A 46 -8.59 2.93 -19.40
N SER A 47 -7.76 2.82 -20.46
CA SER A 47 -6.98 3.97 -20.98
C SER A 47 -7.83 5.17 -21.34
N ASP A 48 -9.04 4.94 -21.84
CA ASP A 48 -9.95 6.02 -22.26
C ASP A 48 -10.75 6.62 -21.10
N HIS A 49 -10.63 6.04 -19.90
CA HIS A 49 -11.34 6.56 -18.73
C HIS A 49 -10.60 7.77 -18.15
N PRO A 50 -11.24 8.97 -18.05
CA PRO A 50 -10.54 10.24 -17.73
C PRO A 50 -9.95 10.28 -16.32
N LYS A 51 -10.35 9.36 -15.43
CA LYS A 51 -9.88 9.25 -14.05
C LYS A 51 -8.94 8.06 -13.82
N PHE A 52 -8.53 7.35 -14.87
CA PHE A 52 -7.59 6.24 -14.79
C PHE A 52 -6.19 6.67 -15.17
N ASN A 53 -5.21 6.32 -14.36
CA ASN A 53 -3.79 6.51 -14.65
C ASN A 53 -3.03 5.21 -14.39
N LEU A 54 -2.14 4.83 -15.31
CA LEU A 54 -1.20 3.72 -15.15
C LEU A 54 0.22 4.26 -15.20
N ILE A 55 0.96 4.16 -14.09
CA ILE A 55 2.33 4.67 -13.96
C ILE A 55 3.28 3.49 -13.85
N LEU A 56 4.12 3.31 -14.87
CA LEU A 56 5.12 2.24 -14.93
C LEU A 56 6.49 2.69 -14.40
N SER A 57 6.71 3.98 -14.23
CA SER A 57 7.97 4.53 -13.71
C SER A 57 8.10 4.28 -12.21
N MET A 58 9.19 3.63 -11.80
CA MET A 58 9.49 3.40 -10.38
C MET A 58 9.96 4.66 -9.66
N SER A 59 10.49 5.64 -10.39
CA SER A 59 11.01 6.89 -9.82
C SER A 59 9.93 7.97 -9.63
N GLU A 60 8.73 7.77 -10.17
CA GLU A 60 7.61 8.68 -9.98
C GLU A 60 7.02 8.47 -8.58
N ASN A 61 7.00 9.49 -7.75
CA ASN A 61 6.47 9.45 -6.39
C ASN A 61 5.35 10.49 -6.15
N GLU A 62 5.12 11.39 -7.09
CA GLU A 62 4.12 12.46 -6.93
C GLU A 62 2.72 11.90 -6.70
N SER A 63 2.37 10.79 -7.36
CA SER A 63 1.08 10.13 -7.19
C SER A 63 0.85 9.67 -5.75
N LEU A 64 1.87 9.22 -5.02
CA LEU A 64 1.78 8.86 -3.60
C LEU A 64 1.53 10.11 -2.73
N PHE A 65 2.21 11.21 -3.03
CA PHE A 65 1.99 12.46 -2.30
C PHE A 65 0.61 13.06 -2.55
N ARG A 66 0.05 12.91 -3.74
CA ARG A 66 -1.25 13.47 -4.12
C ARG A 66 -2.44 12.58 -3.75
N SER A 67 -2.25 11.27 -3.61
CA SER A 67 -3.34 10.36 -3.24
C SER A 67 -3.86 10.60 -1.82
N GLN A 68 -5.14 10.35 -1.60
CA GLN A 68 -5.77 10.44 -0.28
C GLN A 68 -5.61 9.14 0.52
N LEU A 69 -5.56 8.01 -0.17
CA LEU A 69 -5.34 6.69 0.43
C LEU A 69 -4.60 5.77 -0.54
N LEU A 70 -4.03 4.71 -0.02
CA LEU A 70 -3.40 3.62 -0.77
C LEU A 70 -4.26 2.36 -0.65
N ILE A 71 -4.42 1.62 -1.76
CA ILE A 71 -4.99 0.27 -1.75
C ILE A 71 -3.89 -0.70 -2.15
N THR A 72 -3.60 -1.68 -1.32
CA THR A 72 -2.50 -2.65 -1.55
C THR A 72 -2.78 -4.00 -0.88
N ASP A 73 -1.87 -4.95 -1.06
CA ASP A 73 -1.86 -6.24 -0.37
C ASP A 73 -0.76 -6.28 0.73
N TRP A 74 0.08 -7.31 0.73
CA TRP A 74 1.24 -7.49 1.61
C TRP A 74 2.47 -6.76 1.05
N SER A 75 2.37 -5.49 0.75
CA SER A 75 3.47 -4.70 0.19
C SER A 75 4.07 -3.73 1.21
N GLY A 76 5.40 -3.68 1.29
CA GLY A 76 6.13 -2.76 2.16
C GLY A 76 5.80 -1.29 1.94
N ILE A 77 5.34 -0.91 0.73
CA ILE A 77 4.91 0.45 0.42
C ILE A 77 3.80 0.94 1.37
N SER A 78 2.99 0.04 1.95
CA SER A 78 1.95 0.40 2.91
C SER A 78 2.53 1.05 4.18
N ILE A 79 3.66 0.55 4.65
CA ILE A 79 4.37 1.08 5.83
C ILE A 79 4.99 2.44 5.49
N GLU A 80 5.66 2.53 4.34
CA GLU A 80 6.24 3.79 3.86
C GLU A 80 5.17 4.86 3.64
N TYR A 81 4.04 4.48 3.06
CA TYR A 81 2.93 5.38 2.81
C TYR A 81 2.26 5.85 4.11
N SER A 82 1.92 4.92 4.99
CA SER A 82 1.24 5.26 6.24
C SER A 82 2.16 6.01 7.21
N LEU A 83 3.33 5.45 7.54
CA LEU A 83 4.21 6.08 8.51
C LEU A 83 5.02 7.26 7.94
N GLY A 84 5.31 7.25 6.64
CA GLY A 84 6.03 8.34 5.97
C GLY A 84 5.15 9.53 5.65
N LEU A 85 3.97 9.30 5.05
CA LEU A 85 3.06 10.35 4.61
C LEU A 85 1.92 10.63 5.59
N GLY A 86 1.71 9.79 6.60
CA GLY A 86 0.63 9.93 7.57
C GLY A 86 -0.76 9.64 7.00
N LYS A 87 -0.86 8.79 5.97
CA LYS A 87 -2.10 8.58 5.22
C LYS A 87 -2.65 7.16 5.38
N PRO A 88 -3.98 6.97 5.30
CA PRO A 88 -4.62 5.67 5.50
C PRO A 88 -4.36 4.69 4.36
N VAL A 89 -4.47 3.39 4.67
CA VAL A 89 -4.29 2.29 3.72
C VAL A 89 -5.51 1.36 3.77
N ILE A 90 -5.97 0.89 2.61
CA ILE A 90 -6.87 -0.24 2.50
C ILE A 90 -6.05 -1.45 2.06
N PHE A 91 -6.15 -2.53 2.81
CA PHE A 91 -5.46 -3.79 2.52
C PHE A 91 -6.44 -4.81 1.96
N ILE A 92 -6.16 -5.31 0.76
CA ILE A 92 -6.86 -6.48 0.25
C ILE A 92 -6.22 -7.73 0.84
N ASP A 93 -7.00 -8.53 1.54
CA ASP A 93 -6.50 -9.67 2.31
C ASP A 93 -6.23 -10.90 1.45
N LEU A 94 -5.22 -10.79 0.61
CA LEU A 94 -4.69 -11.92 -0.14
C LEU A 94 -3.80 -12.78 0.77
N PRO A 95 -3.60 -14.07 0.43
CA PRO A 95 -2.70 -14.93 1.19
C PRO A 95 -1.29 -14.34 1.30
N PRO A 96 -0.69 -14.32 2.50
CA PRO A 96 0.66 -13.79 2.70
C PRO A 96 1.70 -14.63 1.95
N ARG A 97 2.73 -13.99 1.43
CA ARG A 97 3.86 -14.66 0.78
C ARG A 97 4.84 -15.14 1.83
N VAL A 98 4.64 -16.33 2.35
CA VAL A 98 5.51 -16.92 3.37
C VAL A 98 6.75 -17.53 2.73
N ARG A 99 7.92 -16.99 3.02
CA ARG A 99 9.22 -17.56 2.57
C ARG A 99 9.78 -18.59 3.54
N ASN A 100 9.57 -18.39 4.84
CA ASN A 100 9.97 -19.35 5.86
C ASN A 100 8.73 -20.12 6.33
N PRO A 101 8.57 -21.41 6.00
CA PRO A 101 7.41 -22.22 6.42
C PRO A 101 7.30 -22.37 7.95
N LYS A 102 8.40 -22.14 8.67
CA LYS A 102 8.47 -22.26 10.13
C LYS A 102 8.36 -20.91 10.85
N TRP A 103 7.94 -19.85 10.18
CA TRP A 103 7.86 -18.51 10.78
C TRP A 103 6.96 -18.46 12.04
N GLN A 104 5.92 -19.27 12.10
CA GLN A 104 5.01 -19.35 13.24
C GLN A 104 5.69 -19.94 14.50
N GLU A 105 6.70 -20.79 14.33
CA GLU A 105 7.47 -21.36 15.45
C GLU A 105 8.27 -20.29 16.21
N LEU A 106 8.50 -19.11 15.59
CA LEU A 106 9.21 -17.99 16.22
C LEU A 106 8.37 -17.30 17.32
N GLY A 107 7.04 -17.47 17.33
CA GLY A 107 6.16 -16.84 18.31
C GLY A 107 6.14 -15.31 18.27
N ILE A 108 6.60 -14.71 17.15
CA ILE A 108 6.68 -13.26 16.96
C ILE A 108 5.69 -12.86 15.89
N GLU A 109 4.77 -11.94 16.21
CA GLU A 109 3.88 -11.37 15.22
C GLU A 109 4.69 -10.44 14.30
N PRO A 110 4.66 -10.64 12.95
CA PRO A 110 5.30 -9.73 12.01
C PRO A 110 4.69 -8.32 12.11
N PHE A 111 5.55 -7.31 12.07
CA PHE A 111 5.11 -5.91 12.13
C PHE A 111 4.10 -5.56 11.03
N GLU A 112 4.29 -6.13 9.84
CA GLU A 112 3.38 -5.97 8.70
C GLU A 112 1.96 -6.50 8.99
N SER A 113 1.84 -7.57 9.78
CA SER A 113 0.54 -8.10 10.20
C SER A 113 -0.12 -7.19 11.23
N TRP A 114 0.65 -6.81 12.24
CA TRP A 114 0.19 -5.99 13.35
C TRP A 114 -0.29 -4.59 12.92
N ILE A 115 0.43 -3.94 11.98
CA ILE A 115 0.15 -2.55 11.59
C ILE A 115 -1.09 -2.41 10.71
N ARG A 116 -1.47 -3.42 9.93
CA ARG A 116 -2.54 -3.35 8.93
C ARG A 116 -3.87 -2.83 9.52
N ASN A 117 -4.28 -3.36 10.67
CA ASN A 117 -5.52 -2.96 11.35
C ASN A 117 -5.45 -1.57 12.01
N LYS A 118 -4.27 -0.97 12.09
CA LYS A 118 -4.03 0.29 12.81
C LYS A 118 -3.92 1.49 11.89
N VAL A 119 -3.49 1.28 10.65
CA VAL A 119 -3.28 2.36 9.68
C VAL A 119 -4.35 2.40 8.60
N GLY A 120 -5.41 1.60 8.74
CA GLY A 120 -6.48 1.55 7.78
C GLY A 120 -7.43 0.37 7.97
N LYS A 121 -7.91 -0.19 6.86
CA LYS A 121 -8.87 -1.30 6.86
C LYS A 121 -8.39 -2.48 6.04
N ILE A 122 -8.79 -3.68 6.49
CA ILE A 122 -8.57 -4.93 5.76
C ILE A 122 -9.89 -5.34 5.11
N ILE A 123 -9.86 -5.70 3.84
CA ILE A 123 -11.02 -6.10 3.03
C ILE A 123 -10.73 -7.44 2.37
N LEU A 124 -11.68 -8.35 2.42
CA LEU A 124 -11.57 -9.63 1.73
C LEU A 124 -11.67 -9.45 0.20
N PRO A 125 -10.98 -10.27 -0.60
CA PRO A 125 -11.07 -10.19 -2.06
C PRO A 125 -12.49 -10.37 -2.61
N ASP A 126 -13.35 -11.12 -1.92
CA ASP A 126 -14.73 -11.36 -2.31
C ASP A 126 -15.64 -10.15 -2.02
N ASP A 127 -15.22 -9.21 -1.14
CA ASP A 127 -15.99 -8.01 -0.77
C ASP A 127 -15.67 -6.78 -1.65
N ILE A 128 -15.00 -6.99 -2.77
CA ILE A 128 -14.57 -5.89 -3.68
C ILE A 128 -15.74 -5.09 -4.25
N ASP A 129 -16.92 -5.68 -4.39
CA ASP A 129 -18.10 -4.96 -4.88
C ASP A 129 -18.52 -3.83 -3.93
N GLY A 130 -18.23 -3.95 -2.62
CA GLY A 130 -18.42 -2.91 -1.60
C GLY A 130 -17.22 -1.98 -1.39
N ILE A 131 -16.21 -1.99 -2.26
CA ILE A 131 -14.97 -1.23 -2.04
C ILE A 131 -15.20 0.29 -1.91
N SER A 132 -16.16 0.83 -2.64
CA SER A 132 -16.45 2.27 -2.60
C SER A 132 -16.99 2.74 -1.26
N GLU A 133 -17.84 1.94 -0.62
CA GLU A 133 -18.32 2.22 0.73
C GLU A 133 -17.17 2.21 1.71
N LYS A 134 -16.23 1.27 1.55
CA LYS A 134 -15.04 1.18 2.39
C LYS A 134 -14.06 2.33 2.16
N ILE A 135 -13.90 2.79 0.92
CA ILE A 135 -13.13 3.99 0.59
C ILE A 135 -13.74 5.20 1.30
N ASN A 136 -15.05 5.41 1.16
CA ASN A 136 -15.75 6.53 1.79
C ASN A 136 -15.67 6.47 3.32
N GLU A 137 -15.80 5.27 3.90
CA GLU A 137 -15.64 5.06 5.34
C GLU A 137 -14.24 5.46 5.82
N VAL A 138 -13.17 5.01 5.14
CA VAL A 138 -11.79 5.35 5.46
C VAL A 138 -11.54 6.86 5.29
N ILE A 139 -12.06 7.46 4.23
CA ILE A 139 -11.95 8.91 4.00
C ILE A 139 -12.66 9.69 5.11
N SER A 140 -13.85 9.28 5.52
CA SER A 140 -14.59 9.94 6.61
C SER A 140 -13.91 9.82 7.97
N GLN A 141 -13.12 8.77 8.20
CA GLN A 141 -12.37 8.51 9.43
C GLN A 141 -10.90 8.96 9.33
N THR A 142 -10.52 9.70 8.29
CA THR A 142 -9.11 10.05 8.01
C THR A 142 -8.42 10.68 9.21
N ASP A 143 -9.03 11.66 9.87
CA ASP A 143 -8.41 12.36 11.01
C ASP A 143 -8.13 11.43 12.19
N GLN A 144 -9.04 10.51 12.48
CA GLN A 144 -8.85 9.50 13.52
C GLN A 144 -7.70 8.55 13.17
N ILE A 145 -7.70 8.02 11.94
CA ILE A 145 -6.64 7.12 11.45
C ILE A 145 -5.29 7.84 11.45
N MET A 146 -5.22 9.10 11.01
CA MET A 146 -3.99 9.89 11.02
C MET A 146 -3.45 10.13 12.43
N THR A 147 -4.33 10.28 13.41
CA THR A 147 -3.93 10.40 14.82
C THR A 147 -3.30 9.10 15.32
N GLU A 148 -3.87 7.95 14.98
CA GLU A 148 -3.30 6.65 15.32
C GLU A 148 -1.97 6.41 14.60
N ILE A 149 -1.89 6.70 13.31
CA ILE A 149 -0.65 6.63 12.51
C ILE A 149 0.46 7.48 13.16
N LYS A 150 0.13 8.69 13.60
CA LYS A 150 1.09 9.57 14.28
C LYS A 150 1.63 8.93 15.55
N SER A 151 0.76 8.38 16.39
CA SER A 151 1.16 7.68 17.62
C SER A 151 2.08 6.49 17.33
N ILE A 152 1.72 5.66 16.35
CA ILE A 152 2.55 4.52 15.92
C ILE A 152 3.91 4.99 15.40
N ARG A 153 3.91 6.02 14.57
CA ARG A 153 5.15 6.60 14.04
C ARG A 153 6.09 7.08 15.12
N GLU A 154 5.58 7.73 16.16
CA GLU A 154 6.38 8.21 17.29
C GLU A 154 7.00 7.05 18.10
N GLN A 155 6.34 5.89 18.14
CA GLN A 155 6.83 4.69 18.84
C GLN A 155 7.82 3.86 18.03
N TRP A 156 7.63 3.78 16.69
CA TRP A 156 8.34 2.82 15.86
C TRP A 156 9.33 3.44 14.87
N VAL A 157 9.23 4.73 14.57
CA VAL A 157 10.14 5.42 13.66
C VAL A 157 11.11 6.29 14.45
N TYR A 158 12.34 5.84 14.57
CA TYR A 158 13.39 6.54 15.28
C TYR A 158 13.99 7.67 14.43
N ASN A 159 14.40 8.76 15.11
CA ASN A 159 15.09 9.90 14.48
C ASN A 159 14.34 10.52 13.29
N LEU A 160 13.01 10.58 13.36
CA LEU A 160 12.18 11.16 12.30
C LEU A 160 12.67 12.57 11.93
N GLY A 161 12.97 12.79 10.64
CA GLY A 161 13.55 14.01 10.11
C GLY A 161 15.02 14.25 10.49
N GLN A 162 15.63 13.38 11.33
CA GLN A 162 17.02 13.52 11.81
C GLN A 162 17.94 12.40 11.32
N THR A 163 17.43 11.39 10.62
CA THR A 163 18.21 10.22 10.17
C THR A 163 19.45 10.63 9.38
N ARG A 164 19.34 11.66 8.54
CA ARG A 164 20.45 12.23 7.76
C ARG A 164 21.61 12.73 8.63
N ASN A 165 21.30 13.24 9.83
CA ASN A 165 22.30 13.80 10.74
C ASN A 165 22.81 12.75 11.74
N VAL A 166 21.97 11.82 12.14
CA VAL A 166 22.26 10.80 13.17
C VAL A 166 22.93 9.56 12.54
N GLY A 167 22.39 9.07 11.45
CA GLY A 167 22.83 7.82 10.82
C GLY A 167 24.33 7.76 10.55
N PRO A 168 24.95 8.75 9.87
CA PRO A 168 26.40 8.75 9.63
C PRO A 168 27.23 8.73 10.91
N LYS A 169 26.80 9.43 11.96
CA LYS A 169 27.51 9.46 13.25
C LYS A 169 27.49 8.11 13.94
N GLU A 170 26.37 7.39 13.88
CA GLU A 170 26.26 6.06 14.47
C GLU A 170 27.09 5.03 13.69
N ILE A 171 27.09 5.10 12.35
CA ILE A 171 27.95 4.24 11.52
C ILE A 171 29.44 4.45 11.87
N ILE A 172 29.89 5.68 11.99
CA ILE A 172 31.28 6.00 12.35
C ILE A 172 31.67 5.43 13.72
N LYS A 173 30.75 5.37 14.70
CA LYS A 173 31.01 4.74 16.00
C LYS A 173 31.30 3.24 15.90
N LEU A 174 30.74 2.56 14.91
CA LEU A 174 30.96 1.12 14.70
C LEU A 174 32.31 0.81 14.04
N LEU A 175 33.03 1.83 13.54
CA LEU A 175 34.33 1.68 12.91
C LEU A 175 35.50 1.83 13.94
N LYS A 176 35.18 2.11 15.19
CA LYS A 176 36.14 2.20 16.31
C LYS A 176 36.13 0.91 17.13
#